data_8397537402f75103a228dd71b80a906a
#
_entry.id   8397537402f75103a228dd71b80a906a
#
_cell.length_a   1.000
_cell.length_b   1.000
_cell.length_c   1.000
_cell.angle_alpha   90.00
_cell.angle_beta   90.00
_cell.angle_gamma   90.00
#
_symmetry.space_group_name_H-M   'P 1'
#
loop_
_entity.id
_entity.type
_entity.pdbx_description
1 polymer ?
#
loop_
_entity_poly.entity_id
_entity_poly.type
_entity_poly.pdbx_seq_one_letter_code
_entity_poly.pdbx_strand_id
1 'polypeptide(L)'
;MDENTMNRRGLFLGAGAVGAVALAGVAGAAPALASGSGAGPTGSWLITHQDDPPGDTTKVMAIASFAEGGVLLNNDISPAGATGAGTWAATGDGFRGTFWNGQDGPAGPGKRGFTAKVQIRGRVRMDKISGTFRFSVTDPTGTQVASGTGTFSGHRVEA
;
A
#
# COMPACT_ATOMS: atom_id res chain seq x y z
N MET A 1 27.86 8.68 21.06
CA MET A 1 27.13 8.97 19.78
C MET A 1 26.15 7.85 19.62
N ASP A 2 24.93 8.03 20.11
CA ASP A 2 23.90 6.99 20.05
C ASP A 2 23.22 7.10 18.69
N GLU A 3 23.42 6.09 17.84
CA GLU A 3 22.65 5.95 16.61
C GLU A 3 21.19 5.65 17.00
N ASN A 4 20.38 6.66 16.78
CA ASN A 4 18.95 6.60 17.00
C ASN A 4 18.31 5.67 15.97
N THR A 5 18.36 4.36 16.25
CA THR A 5 17.66 3.34 15.47
C THR A 5 16.17 3.58 15.66
N MET A 6 15.57 4.35 14.76
CA MET A 6 14.14 4.63 14.74
C MET A 6 13.38 3.31 14.60
N ASN A 7 12.91 2.79 15.73
CA ASN A 7 12.21 1.52 15.81
C ASN A 7 10.84 1.66 15.13
N ARG A 8 10.70 1.11 13.93
CA ARG A 8 9.49 1.12 13.11
C ARG A 8 8.24 0.57 13.81
N ARG A 9 8.41 -0.24 14.86
CA ARG A 9 7.29 -0.75 15.67
C ARG A 9 6.44 0.36 16.31
N GLY A 10 7.03 1.52 16.59
CA GLY A 10 6.29 2.69 17.09
C GLY A 10 5.54 3.47 16.01
N LEU A 11 5.84 3.21 14.73
CA LEU A 11 5.23 3.93 13.61
C LEU A 11 3.88 3.34 13.15
N PHE A 12 3.56 2.10 13.55
CA PHE A 12 2.41 1.36 13.02
C PHE A 12 1.25 1.13 14.02
N LEU A 13 1.27 1.75 15.19
CA LEU A 13 0.22 1.60 16.21
C LEU A 13 -0.62 2.87 16.32
N GLY A 14 -1.58 3.05 15.43
CA GLY A 14 -2.59 4.10 15.51
C GLY A 14 -3.95 3.59 15.02
N ALA A 15 -4.92 3.45 15.93
CA ALA A 15 -6.30 3.06 15.59
C ALA A 15 -6.99 4.19 14.83
N GLY A 16 -7.28 3.99 13.54
CA GLY A 16 -8.00 4.94 12.70
C GLY A 16 -9.52 4.82 12.88
N ALA A 17 -10.19 5.93 13.17
CA ALA A 17 -11.64 6.04 13.09
C ALA A 17 -12.10 6.09 11.63
N VAL A 18 -13.11 5.27 11.29
CA VAL A 18 -13.72 5.18 9.95
C VAL A 18 -14.57 6.42 9.70
N GLY A 19 -14.11 7.32 8.83
CA GLY A 19 -14.90 8.41 8.27
C GLY A 19 -15.41 8.06 6.88
N ALA A 20 -16.73 7.97 6.71
CA ALA A 20 -17.36 7.81 5.40
C ALA A 20 -17.25 9.11 4.61
N VAL A 21 -16.50 9.12 3.50
CA VAL A 21 -16.45 10.24 2.55
C VAL A 21 -17.39 9.96 1.39
N ALA A 22 -18.42 10.79 1.26
CA ALA A 22 -19.30 10.81 0.09
C ALA A 22 -18.52 11.41 -1.10
N LEU A 23 -18.31 10.62 -2.15
CA LEU A 23 -17.71 11.06 -3.42
C LEU A 23 -18.76 11.76 -4.28
N ALA A 24 -18.73 13.08 -4.32
CA ALA A 24 -19.42 13.86 -5.34
C ALA A 24 -18.62 13.78 -6.65
N GLY A 25 -19.30 13.44 -7.75
CA GLY A 25 -18.69 13.15 -9.03
C GLY A 25 -17.92 14.32 -9.65
N VAL A 26 -16.70 14.02 -10.08
CA VAL A 26 -15.94 14.80 -11.06
C VAL A 26 -15.95 14.00 -12.36
N ALA A 27 -16.65 14.51 -13.36
CA ALA A 27 -16.57 14.01 -14.73
C ALA A 27 -15.21 14.41 -15.31
N GLY A 28 -14.18 13.63 -15.03
CA GLY A 28 -12.85 13.72 -15.65
C GLY A 28 -12.68 12.59 -16.65
N ALA A 29 -12.09 12.87 -17.81
CA ALA A 29 -11.82 11.92 -18.88
C ALA A 29 -11.28 10.59 -18.31
N ALA A 30 -12.01 9.52 -18.55
CA ALA A 30 -11.59 8.17 -18.16
C ALA A 30 -10.25 7.86 -18.83
N PRO A 31 -9.20 7.46 -18.11
CA PRO A 31 -8.02 6.95 -18.76
C PRO A 31 -8.42 5.74 -19.60
N ALA A 32 -8.02 5.72 -20.87
CA ALA A 32 -8.28 4.62 -21.77
C ALA A 32 -7.82 3.31 -21.11
N LEU A 33 -8.78 2.45 -20.80
CA LEU A 33 -8.52 1.11 -20.29
C LEU A 33 -7.77 0.37 -21.39
N ALA A 34 -6.49 0.17 -21.22
CA ALA A 34 -5.73 -0.74 -22.05
C ALA A 34 -6.32 -2.13 -21.81
N SER A 35 -7.12 -2.60 -22.78
CA SER A 35 -7.67 -3.96 -22.83
C SER A 35 -6.53 -4.95 -23.12
N GLY A 36 -5.62 -5.08 -22.16
CA GLY A 36 -4.64 -6.15 -22.15
C GLY A 36 -5.32 -7.43 -21.67
N SER A 37 -5.30 -8.47 -22.50
CA SER A 37 -5.87 -9.80 -22.23
C SER A 37 -5.15 -10.59 -21.12
N GLY A 38 -4.38 -9.96 -20.27
CA GLY A 38 -3.84 -10.51 -19.04
C GLY A 38 -4.82 -10.30 -17.89
N ALA A 39 -5.19 -11.34 -17.16
CA ALA A 39 -6.01 -11.23 -15.97
C ALA A 39 -5.31 -10.29 -14.99
N GLY A 40 -5.82 -9.07 -14.88
CA GLY A 40 -5.35 -8.07 -13.92
C GLY A 40 -5.62 -8.54 -12.47
N PRO A 41 -5.12 -7.83 -11.46
CA PRO A 41 -5.31 -8.20 -10.07
C PRO A 41 -6.72 -7.91 -9.54
N THR A 42 -7.70 -7.57 -10.39
CA THR A 42 -9.07 -7.20 -9.96
C THR A 42 -9.60 -8.17 -8.92
N GLY A 43 -10.17 -7.63 -7.83
CA GLY A 43 -10.65 -8.37 -6.67
C GLY A 43 -9.83 -8.10 -5.42
N SER A 44 -10.10 -8.86 -4.36
CA SER A 44 -9.43 -8.74 -3.06
C SER A 44 -8.43 -9.87 -2.85
N TRP A 45 -7.34 -9.54 -2.20
CA TRP A 45 -6.20 -10.44 -2.00
C TRP A 45 -5.73 -10.38 -0.55
N LEU A 46 -5.59 -11.52 0.08
CA LEU A 46 -4.85 -11.62 1.34
C LEU A 46 -3.37 -11.76 0.98
N ILE A 47 -2.59 -10.76 1.31
CA ILE A 47 -1.17 -10.69 0.98
C ILE A 47 -0.31 -10.72 2.25
N THR A 48 0.90 -11.24 2.11
CA THR A 48 1.98 -11.08 3.08
C THR A 48 3.09 -10.31 2.41
N HIS A 49 3.57 -9.27 3.05
CA HIS A 49 4.71 -8.48 2.57
C HIS A 49 5.78 -8.33 3.63
N GLN A 50 7.01 -8.08 3.20
CA GLN A 50 8.15 -7.80 4.07
C GLN A 50 9.14 -6.90 3.34
N ASP A 51 9.87 -6.08 4.10
CA ASP A 51 10.96 -5.26 3.57
C ASP A 51 12.19 -6.12 3.29
N ASP A 52 13.00 -5.69 2.32
CA ASP A 52 14.32 -6.27 2.08
C ASP A 52 15.32 -5.77 3.14
N PRO A 53 16.34 -6.56 3.52
CA PRO A 53 17.43 -6.08 4.38
C PRO A 53 18.15 -4.85 3.78
N PRO A 54 18.58 -3.89 4.61
CA PRO A 54 18.60 -3.85 6.07
C PRO A 54 17.30 -3.38 6.72
N GLY A 55 16.18 -3.35 5.98
CA GLY A 55 14.86 -2.98 6.50
C GLY A 55 14.32 -3.99 7.52
N ASP A 56 13.13 -3.69 8.04
CA ASP A 56 12.42 -4.60 8.95
C ASP A 56 11.88 -5.80 8.17
N THR A 57 12.46 -6.97 8.39
CA THR A 57 12.05 -8.22 7.73
C THR A 57 10.84 -8.89 8.38
N THR A 58 10.18 -8.24 9.34
CA THR A 58 8.93 -8.72 9.92
C THR A 58 7.86 -8.81 8.84
N LYS A 59 7.22 -9.98 8.78
CA LYS A 59 6.12 -10.21 7.83
C LYS A 59 4.87 -9.48 8.31
N VAL A 60 4.26 -8.73 7.40
CA VAL A 60 3.01 -8.02 7.61
C VAL A 60 1.94 -8.65 6.73
N MET A 61 0.78 -8.92 7.31
CA MET A 61 -0.39 -9.40 6.58
C MET A 61 -1.30 -8.22 6.24
N ALA A 62 -1.79 -8.17 4.99
CA ALA A 62 -2.67 -7.10 4.53
C ALA A 62 -3.75 -7.63 3.59
N ILE A 63 -4.85 -6.88 3.47
CA ILE A 63 -5.83 -7.04 2.40
C ILE A 63 -5.58 -5.95 1.37
N ALA A 64 -5.30 -6.35 0.13
CA ALA A 64 -5.20 -5.45 -1.01
C ALA A 64 -6.41 -5.67 -1.93
N SER A 65 -7.14 -4.60 -2.23
CA SER A 65 -8.31 -4.63 -3.12
C SER A 65 -8.05 -3.79 -4.37
N PHE A 66 -8.18 -4.42 -5.51
CA PHE A 66 -8.00 -3.83 -6.83
C PHE A 66 -9.36 -3.74 -7.51
N ALA A 67 -9.96 -2.55 -7.51
CA ALA A 67 -11.25 -2.33 -8.16
C ALA A 67 -11.07 -2.09 -9.66
N GLU A 68 -12.09 -2.48 -10.44
CA GLU A 68 -12.20 -2.03 -11.82
C GLU A 68 -12.16 -0.50 -11.89
N GLY A 69 -11.58 0.06 -12.95
CA GLY A 69 -11.34 1.50 -13.02
C GLY A 69 -10.06 1.99 -12.36
N GLY A 70 -9.23 1.06 -11.83
CA GLY A 70 -7.86 1.37 -11.42
C GLY A 70 -7.71 1.86 -9.97
N VAL A 71 -8.70 1.68 -9.11
CA VAL A 71 -8.57 2.01 -7.67
C VAL A 71 -7.88 0.86 -6.94
N LEU A 72 -6.92 1.20 -6.08
CA LEU A 72 -6.21 0.30 -5.19
C LEU A 72 -6.42 0.73 -3.73
N LEU A 73 -6.87 -0.21 -2.91
CA LEU A 73 -6.93 -0.06 -1.46
C LEU A 73 -6.01 -1.08 -0.81
N ASN A 74 -5.30 -0.69 0.24
CA ASN A 74 -4.47 -1.57 1.06
C ASN A 74 -4.80 -1.36 2.53
N ASN A 75 -4.89 -2.45 3.28
CA ASN A 75 -5.12 -2.40 4.72
C ASN A 75 -4.27 -3.46 5.41
N ASP A 76 -3.28 -3.03 6.18
CA ASP A 76 -2.46 -3.91 6.98
C ASP A 76 -3.26 -4.40 8.19
N ILE A 77 -3.37 -5.72 8.36
CA ILE A 77 -4.23 -6.35 9.36
C ILE A 77 -3.46 -7.06 10.47
N SER A 78 -2.21 -7.45 10.23
CA SER A 78 -1.40 -8.12 11.25
C SER A 78 0.11 -7.91 11.02
N PRO A 79 0.79 -7.15 11.87
CA PRO A 79 0.22 -6.24 12.86
C PRO A 79 -0.70 -5.21 12.20
N ALA A 80 -1.72 -4.76 12.94
CA ALA A 80 -2.62 -3.72 12.45
C ALA A 80 -1.82 -2.46 12.13
N GLY A 81 -2.10 -1.89 10.99
CA GLY A 81 -1.34 -0.78 10.46
C GLY A 81 -2.18 0.21 9.67
N ALA A 82 -1.52 0.99 8.84
CA ALA A 82 -2.14 2.05 8.08
C ALA A 82 -3.00 1.51 6.93
N THR A 83 -4.15 2.13 6.75
CA THR A 83 -4.94 1.98 5.52
C THR A 83 -4.36 2.87 4.45
N GLY A 84 -4.19 2.34 3.25
CA GLY A 84 -3.70 3.05 2.08
C GLY A 84 -4.71 3.08 0.94
N ALA A 85 -4.67 4.14 0.15
CA ALA A 85 -5.46 4.29 -1.06
C ALA A 85 -4.61 4.82 -2.21
N GLY A 86 -4.94 4.41 -3.42
CA GLY A 86 -4.21 4.81 -4.61
C GLY A 86 -4.78 4.25 -5.90
N THR A 87 -3.90 4.09 -6.88
CA THR A 87 -4.30 3.63 -8.21
C THR A 87 -3.44 2.47 -8.70
N TRP A 88 -4.00 1.70 -9.61
CA TRP A 88 -3.28 0.65 -10.31
C TRP A 88 -3.61 0.64 -11.82
N ALA A 89 -2.74 0.02 -12.59
CA ALA A 89 -2.94 -0.21 -14.01
C ALA A 89 -2.35 -1.56 -14.42
N ALA A 90 -3.00 -2.23 -15.36
CA ALA A 90 -2.44 -3.41 -16.01
C ALA A 90 -1.20 -3.03 -16.82
N THR A 91 -0.25 -3.96 -16.91
CA THR A 91 0.93 -3.85 -17.77
C THR A 91 1.08 -5.19 -18.47
N GLY A 92 1.47 -5.25 -19.72
CA GLY A 92 1.71 -6.47 -20.47
C GLY A 92 1.36 -7.81 -19.79
N ASP A 93 2.27 -8.32 -18.99
CA ASP A 93 2.13 -9.59 -18.25
C ASP A 93 1.84 -9.45 -16.74
N GLY A 94 1.50 -8.23 -16.28
CA GLY A 94 1.29 -7.97 -14.86
C GLY A 94 0.55 -6.68 -14.58
N PHE A 95 0.89 -6.04 -13.45
CA PHE A 95 0.32 -4.78 -13.04
C PHE A 95 1.34 -3.90 -12.31
N ARG A 96 1.04 -2.62 -12.23
CA ARG A 96 1.72 -1.64 -11.38
C ARG A 96 0.69 -0.86 -10.59
N GLY A 97 1.08 -0.38 -9.42
CA GLY A 97 0.22 0.49 -8.61
C GLY A 97 1.03 1.45 -7.78
N THR A 98 0.36 2.48 -7.32
CA THR A 98 0.90 3.43 -6.34
C THR A 98 -0.20 3.77 -5.35
N PHE A 99 0.11 3.68 -4.06
CA PHE A 99 -0.81 4.09 -3.01
C PHE A 99 -0.07 4.85 -1.91
N TRP A 100 -0.82 5.56 -1.09
CA TRP A 100 -0.33 6.31 0.05
C TRP A 100 -1.03 5.87 1.31
N ASN A 101 -0.26 5.73 2.39
CA ASN A 101 -0.77 5.57 3.75
C ASN A 101 -0.37 6.79 4.57
N GLY A 102 -1.29 7.27 5.40
CA GLY A 102 -0.99 8.23 6.45
C GLY A 102 -0.83 7.51 7.79
N GLN A 103 0.05 7.99 8.62
CA GLN A 103 0.27 7.48 9.97
C GLN A 103 0.32 8.63 10.96
N ASP A 104 -0.18 8.40 12.16
CA ASP A 104 -0.03 9.36 13.24
C ASP A 104 1.47 9.55 13.52
N GLY A 105 1.86 10.82 13.66
CA GLY A 105 3.23 11.15 14.04
C GLY A 105 3.50 10.85 15.52
N PRO A 106 4.76 10.90 15.93
CA PRO A 106 5.16 10.67 17.32
C PRO A 106 4.52 11.67 18.31
N ALA A 107 3.94 12.75 17.82
CA ALA A 107 3.21 13.73 18.63
C ALA A 107 1.79 13.27 19.04
N GLY A 108 1.34 12.10 18.59
CA GLY A 108 0.08 11.49 18.95
C GLY A 108 -1.07 11.73 17.97
N PRO A 109 -2.26 11.18 18.27
CA PRO A 109 -3.43 11.23 17.38
C PRO A 109 -3.83 12.66 17.01
N GLY A 110 -4.24 12.84 15.76
CA GLY A 110 -4.69 14.14 15.23
C GLY A 110 -3.59 15.16 14.97
N LYS A 111 -2.33 14.81 15.19
CA LYS A 111 -1.18 15.61 14.77
C LYS A 111 -0.74 15.19 13.36
N ARG A 112 -0.08 16.14 12.65
CA ARG A 112 0.48 15.80 11.33
C ARG A 112 1.45 14.64 11.47
N GLY A 113 1.12 13.53 10.80
CA GLY A 113 1.91 12.33 10.79
C GLY A 113 2.82 12.22 9.58
N PHE A 114 3.46 11.08 9.46
CA PHE A 114 4.24 10.72 8.29
C PHE A 114 3.32 10.25 7.16
N THR A 115 3.76 10.42 5.92
CA THR A 115 3.09 9.87 4.74
C THR A 115 4.02 8.90 4.03
N ALA A 116 3.57 7.68 3.83
CA ALA A 116 4.29 6.70 3.04
C ALA A 116 3.70 6.59 1.64
N LYS A 117 4.52 6.78 0.62
CA LYS A 117 4.22 6.45 -0.78
C LYS A 117 4.76 5.08 -1.08
N VAL A 118 3.91 4.17 -1.52
CA VAL A 118 4.28 2.80 -1.89
C VAL A 118 3.99 2.58 -3.37
N GLN A 119 4.97 2.08 -4.10
CA GLN A 119 4.87 1.73 -5.51
C GLN A 119 5.08 0.24 -5.67
N ILE A 120 4.11 -0.45 -6.26
CA ILE A 120 4.10 -1.90 -6.44
C ILE A 120 4.22 -2.28 -7.90
N ARG A 121 4.81 -3.44 -8.15
CA ARG A 121 4.76 -4.16 -9.43
C ARG A 121 4.55 -5.63 -9.14
N GLY A 122 3.66 -6.28 -9.87
CA GLY A 122 3.35 -7.67 -9.62
C GLY A 122 2.70 -8.38 -10.79
N ARG A 123 2.43 -9.65 -10.57
CA ARG A 123 1.78 -10.56 -11.51
C ARG A 123 0.73 -11.38 -10.78
N VAL A 124 -0.30 -11.75 -11.51
CA VAL A 124 -1.31 -12.72 -11.07
C VAL A 124 -1.13 -14.00 -11.87
N ARG A 125 -1.14 -15.13 -11.18
CA ARG A 125 -1.16 -16.47 -11.77
C ARG A 125 -2.21 -17.30 -11.06
N MET A 126 -3.30 -17.59 -11.75
CA MET A 126 -4.48 -18.23 -11.17
C MET A 126 -5.00 -17.46 -9.95
N ASP A 127 -5.00 -18.07 -8.78
CA ASP A 127 -5.41 -17.52 -7.48
C ASP A 127 -4.27 -16.91 -6.67
N LYS A 128 -3.08 -16.78 -7.26
CA LYS A 128 -1.87 -16.25 -6.57
C LYS A 128 -1.46 -14.90 -7.13
N ILE A 129 -1.06 -14.01 -6.24
CA ILE A 129 -0.46 -12.73 -6.55
C ILE A 129 0.94 -12.66 -5.96
N SER A 130 1.88 -12.06 -6.68
CA SER A 130 3.23 -11.83 -6.15
C SER A 130 3.88 -10.65 -6.84
N GLY A 131 4.87 -10.05 -6.16
CA GLY A 131 5.59 -8.92 -6.73
C GLY A 131 6.57 -8.28 -5.77
N THR A 132 7.00 -7.09 -6.15
CA THR A 132 7.91 -6.25 -5.40
C THR A 132 7.28 -4.90 -5.13
N PHE A 133 7.77 -4.22 -4.11
CA PHE A 133 7.41 -2.84 -3.83
C PHE A 133 8.65 -2.01 -3.50
N ARG A 134 8.50 -0.70 -3.64
CA ARG A 134 9.39 0.30 -3.07
C ARG A 134 8.55 1.34 -2.34
N PHE A 135 9.09 1.90 -1.28
CA PHE A 135 8.40 2.94 -0.53
C PHE A 135 9.33 4.11 -0.22
N SER A 136 8.72 5.26 0.03
CA SER A 136 9.37 6.42 0.62
C SER A 136 8.45 7.01 1.70
N VAL A 137 9.02 7.37 2.83
CA VAL A 137 8.30 8.00 3.95
C VAL A 137 8.72 9.45 4.03
N THR A 138 7.72 10.32 4.10
CA THR A 138 7.91 11.78 4.17
C THR A 138 7.33 12.28 5.49
N ASP A 139 8.06 13.13 6.17
CA ASP A 139 7.61 13.80 7.40
C ASP A 139 6.61 14.94 7.10
N PRO A 140 6.00 15.56 8.11
CA PRO A 140 5.06 16.67 7.93
C PRO A 140 5.65 17.93 7.27
N THR A 141 6.97 18.05 7.20
CA THR A 141 7.65 19.17 6.54
C THR A 141 7.90 18.95 5.06
N GLY A 142 7.65 17.71 4.58
CA GLY A 142 7.91 17.29 3.21
C GLY A 142 9.29 16.66 3.01
N THR A 143 10.04 16.45 4.08
CA THR A 143 11.37 15.82 4.02
C THR A 143 11.25 14.31 3.99
N GLN A 144 11.93 13.65 3.05
CA GLN A 144 12.00 12.19 3.03
C GLN A 144 12.89 11.70 4.18
N VAL A 145 12.31 10.91 5.08
CA VAL A 145 12.99 10.40 6.28
C VAL A 145 13.33 8.91 6.22
N ALA A 146 12.67 8.17 5.32
CA ALA A 146 12.99 6.75 5.09
C ALA A 146 12.64 6.34 3.67
N SER A 147 13.25 5.26 3.19
CA SER A 147 12.89 4.56 1.95
C SER A 147 13.37 3.12 2.00
N GLY A 148 12.81 2.28 1.15
CA GLY A 148 13.20 0.88 1.04
C GLY A 148 12.47 0.17 -0.07
N THR A 149 12.78 -1.13 -0.18
CA THR A 149 12.15 -2.08 -1.10
C THR A 149 11.68 -3.30 -0.33
N GLY A 150 10.90 -4.14 -0.98
CA GLY A 150 10.46 -5.39 -0.41
C GLY A 150 9.68 -6.23 -1.40
N THR A 151 9.19 -7.35 -0.91
CA THR A 151 8.43 -8.33 -1.68
C THR A 151 7.06 -8.58 -1.06
N PHE A 152 6.11 -8.98 -1.89
CA PHE A 152 4.81 -9.44 -1.44
C PHE A 152 4.37 -10.68 -2.19
N SER A 153 3.56 -11.50 -1.53
CA SER A 153 2.87 -12.62 -2.14
C SER A 153 1.54 -12.86 -1.43
N GLY A 154 0.59 -13.49 -2.10
CA GLY A 154 -0.71 -13.75 -1.50
C GLY A 154 -1.62 -14.60 -2.38
N HIS A 155 -2.86 -14.72 -1.95
CA HIS A 155 -3.91 -15.46 -2.63
C HIS A 155 -5.20 -14.64 -2.67
N ARG A 156 -6.09 -14.99 -3.60
CA ARG A 156 -7.39 -14.33 -3.76
C ARG A 156 -8.27 -14.62 -2.54
N VAL A 157 -8.97 -13.60 -2.07
CA VAL A 157 -10.03 -13.77 -1.08
C VAL A 157 -11.27 -14.27 -1.82
N GLU A 158 -11.77 -15.42 -1.42
CA GLU A 158 -13.03 -15.99 -1.94
C GLU A 158 -14.22 -15.25 -1.32
N ALA A 159 -15.29 -15.11 -2.11
CA ALA A 159 -16.55 -14.52 -1.68
C ALA A 159 -17.47 -15.57 -1.04
#